data_36182ef2c9e2afa4a3d0e0089823ed2d
#
_entry.id   36182ef2c9e2afa4a3d0e0089823ed2d
#
_cell.length_a   1.000
_cell.length_b   1.000
_cell.length_c   1.000
_cell.angle_alpha   90.00
_cell.angle_beta   90.00
_cell.angle_gamma   90.00
#
_symmetry.space_group_name_H-M   'P 1'
#
loop_
_entity.id
_entity.type
_entity.pdbx_description
1 polymer ?
#
loop_
_entity_poly.entity_id
_entity_poly.type
_entity_poly.pdbx_seq_one_letter_code
_entity_poly.pdbx_strand_id
1 'polypeptide(L)'
;MRYTVEKLWRLISLWIVVLLLVGCSGETVSHDDPTSSTYQPTPPQPQAVGARLVGPIVYTIEARSRDVWMYFDFARGSVVTVQDPKTEAWDLMFQRYVIKTNGGETNPTAQGALLSLQERDFAAVTTVPDKAEFVTDVHPKNRPSSYNPVMEKWFNYSYLANVLVPKPLVYLVRTHDGKYAKVHILSYYCANKSAGCLTFEYVYQGDGSRRLAAPSASGA
;
A
#
# COMPACT_ATOMS: atom_id res chain seq x y z
N MET A 1 -14.39 -8.43 -76.56
CA MET A 1 -14.91 -8.11 -75.25
C MET A 1 -14.23 -8.99 -74.15
N ARG A 2 -12.88 -9.02 -74.13
CA ARG A 2 -12.09 -9.85 -73.20
C ARG A 2 -10.90 -9.10 -72.55
N TYR A 3 -10.84 -7.78 -72.71
CA TYR A 3 -9.69 -6.98 -72.21
C TYR A 3 -9.95 -6.20 -70.90
N THR A 4 -11.11 -6.30 -70.32
CA THR A 4 -11.47 -5.46 -69.15
C THR A 4 -11.34 -6.17 -67.83
N VAL A 5 -11.23 -7.49 -67.76
CA VAL A 5 -11.24 -8.26 -66.50
C VAL A 5 -9.83 -8.37 -65.89
N GLU A 6 -8.79 -8.47 -66.73
CA GLU A 6 -7.40 -8.64 -66.23
C GLU A 6 -6.81 -7.36 -65.60
N LYS A 7 -7.26 -6.16 -66.04
CA LYS A 7 -6.79 -4.90 -65.44
C LYS A 7 -7.43 -4.65 -64.09
N LEU A 8 -8.62 -5.15 -63.80
CA LEU A 8 -9.27 -5.02 -62.53
C LEU A 8 -8.62 -5.90 -61.44
N TRP A 9 -8.15 -7.07 -61.79
CA TRP A 9 -7.49 -7.99 -60.87
C TRP A 9 -6.09 -7.49 -60.46
N ARG A 10 -5.37 -6.81 -61.32
CA ARG A 10 -4.07 -6.23 -60.97
C ARG A 10 -4.15 -5.03 -60.05
N LEU A 11 -5.23 -4.25 -60.11
CA LEU A 11 -5.46 -3.13 -59.20
C LEU A 11 -5.94 -3.59 -57.82
N ILE A 12 -6.73 -4.65 -57.75
CA ILE A 12 -7.16 -5.23 -56.48
C ILE A 12 -6.02 -5.91 -55.74
N SER A 13 -5.08 -6.57 -56.46
CA SER A 13 -3.89 -7.19 -55.86
C SER A 13 -2.91 -6.17 -55.28
N LEU A 14 -2.83 -4.94 -55.83
CA LEU A 14 -1.95 -3.90 -55.32
C LEU A 14 -2.47 -3.25 -54.05
N TRP A 15 -3.80 -3.23 -53.84
CA TRP A 15 -4.40 -2.67 -52.65
C TRP A 15 -4.38 -3.63 -51.45
N ILE A 16 -4.35 -4.93 -51.69
CA ILE A 16 -4.26 -5.95 -50.61
C ILE A 16 -2.84 -6.03 -50.03
N VAL A 17 -1.80 -5.73 -50.83
CA VAL A 17 -0.41 -5.74 -50.34
C VAL A 17 -0.07 -4.49 -49.51
N VAL A 18 -0.76 -3.36 -49.72
CA VAL A 18 -0.54 -2.13 -48.92
C VAL A 18 -1.26 -2.21 -47.56
N LEU A 19 -2.30 -3.02 -47.40
CA LEU A 19 -3.05 -3.17 -46.13
C LEU A 19 -2.40 -4.14 -45.15
N LEU A 20 -1.36 -4.88 -45.54
CA LEU A 20 -0.62 -5.82 -44.67
C LEU A 20 0.68 -5.23 -44.10
N LEU A 21 0.97 -3.96 -44.30
CA LEU A 21 2.13 -3.26 -43.75
C LEU A 21 1.75 -2.19 -42.71
N VAL A 22 0.48 -2.13 -42.26
CA VAL A 22 0.18 -1.51 -40.99
C VAL A 22 0.65 -2.51 -39.92
N GLY A 23 1.95 -2.41 -39.63
CA GLY A 23 2.60 -3.17 -38.61
C GLY A 23 1.79 -3.06 -37.32
N CYS A 24 1.46 -4.19 -36.74
CA CYS A 24 1.40 -4.28 -35.34
C CYS A 24 2.71 -3.69 -34.79
N SER A 25 2.71 -2.42 -34.42
CA SER A 25 3.54 -1.97 -33.33
C SER A 25 3.01 -2.76 -32.13
N GLY A 26 3.56 -3.95 -31.94
CA GLY A 26 3.45 -4.64 -30.69
C GLY A 26 4.00 -3.66 -29.66
N GLU A 27 3.10 -3.00 -28.94
CA GLU A 27 3.46 -2.53 -27.61
C GLU A 27 3.98 -3.78 -26.91
N THR A 28 5.30 -3.88 -26.87
CA THR A 28 5.95 -4.75 -25.90
C THR A 28 5.44 -4.24 -24.57
N VAL A 29 4.37 -4.89 -24.05
CA VAL A 29 4.06 -4.82 -22.64
C VAL A 29 5.34 -5.30 -22.00
N SER A 30 6.16 -4.35 -21.53
CA SER A 30 7.27 -4.68 -20.69
C SER A 30 6.62 -5.39 -19.50
N HIS A 31 6.81 -6.68 -19.42
CA HIS A 31 6.63 -7.40 -18.19
C HIS A 31 7.64 -6.75 -17.25
N ASP A 32 7.17 -5.72 -16.51
CA ASP A 32 7.95 -5.16 -15.42
C ASP A 32 8.33 -6.33 -14.53
N ASP A 33 9.60 -6.70 -14.58
CA ASP A 33 10.16 -7.70 -13.69
C ASP A 33 9.77 -7.27 -12.27
N PRO A 34 9.02 -8.08 -11.51
CA PRO A 34 8.63 -7.74 -10.15
C PRO A 34 9.83 -7.52 -9.23
N THR A 35 11.04 -7.89 -9.65
CA THR A 35 12.30 -7.61 -8.95
C THR A 35 12.93 -6.28 -9.38
N SER A 36 12.51 -5.70 -10.51
CA SER A 36 12.95 -4.39 -10.99
C SER A 36 12.05 -3.31 -10.39
N SER A 37 12.22 -3.05 -9.09
CA SER A 37 11.57 -1.93 -8.44
C SER A 37 12.25 -0.63 -8.87
N THR A 38 11.51 0.23 -9.57
CA THR A 38 11.94 1.62 -9.81
C THR A 38 11.75 2.49 -8.56
N TYR A 39 11.09 1.93 -7.53
CA TYR A 39 10.88 2.60 -6.25
C TYR A 39 12.18 2.52 -5.43
N GLN A 40 12.79 3.68 -5.24
CA GLN A 40 13.84 3.85 -4.24
C GLN A 40 13.16 4.22 -2.93
N PRO A 41 13.27 3.40 -1.86
CA PRO A 41 12.77 3.79 -0.55
C PRO A 41 13.35 5.15 -0.19
N THR A 42 12.52 6.08 0.24
CA THR A 42 13.03 7.34 0.81
C THR A 42 13.98 6.96 1.96
N PRO A 43 15.23 7.43 1.94
CA PRO A 43 16.15 7.14 3.02
C PRO A 43 15.53 7.48 4.37
N PRO A 44 15.68 6.63 5.40
CA PRO A 44 15.15 6.91 6.71
C PRO A 44 15.61 8.30 7.17
N GLN A 45 14.66 9.20 7.42
CA GLN A 45 14.97 10.50 7.98
C GLN A 45 15.07 10.32 9.50
N PRO A 46 16.20 10.70 10.13
CA PRO A 46 16.29 10.71 11.57
C PRO A 46 15.22 11.64 12.12
N GLN A 47 14.22 11.08 12.80
CA GLN A 47 13.30 11.93 13.56
C GLN A 47 13.99 12.39 14.83
N ALA A 48 13.83 13.67 15.16
CA ALA A 48 14.33 14.19 16.42
C ALA A 48 13.72 13.39 17.59
N VAL A 49 14.53 13.04 18.56
CA VAL A 49 14.04 12.37 19.79
C VAL A 49 12.95 13.28 20.38
N GLY A 50 11.77 12.70 20.61
CA GLY A 50 10.60 13.45 21.06
C GLY A 50 9.86 14.18 19.94
N ALA A 51 10.06 13.81 18.67
CA ALA A 51 9.23 14.29 17.56
C ALA A 51 7.76 14.08 17.92
N ARG A 52 7.01 15.22 17.99
CA ARG A 52 5.65 15.20 18.52
C ARG A 52 4.68 14.63 17.47
N LEU A 53 4.04 15.46 16.73
CA LEU A 53 3.08 15.07 15.72
C LEU A 53 3.71 15.23 14.33
N VAL A 54 3.64 14.19 13.51
CA VAL A 54 4.12 14.18 12.11
C VAL A 54 2.93 13.89 11.21
N GLY A 55 2.79 14.66 10.16
CA GLY A 55 1.73 14.49 9.16
C GLY A 55 0.63 15.55 9.25
N PRO A 56 -0.40 15.44 8.39
CA PRO A 56 -0.64 14.30 7.47
C PRO A 56 0.42 14.20 6.36
N ILE A 57 0.84 12.97 6.09
CA ILE A 57 1.78 12.62 5.01
C ILE A 57 1.14 11.52 4.15
N VAL A 58 1.23 11.68 2.84
CA VAL A 58 0.88 10.63 1.88
C VAL A 58 2.14 9.88 1.47
N TYR A 59 2.12 8.56 1.60
CA TYR A 59 3.24 7.69 1.29
C TYR A 59 2.79 6.52 0.42
N THR A 60 3.62 6.12 -0.54
CA THR A 60 3.38 4.94 -1.38
C THR A 60 4.46 3.89 -1.15
N ILE A 61 4.02 2.67 -0.84
CA ILE A 61 4.90 1.51 -0.69
C ILE A 61 4.72 0.61 -1.91
N GLU A 62 5.82 0.28 -2.58
CA GLU A 62 5.84 -0.70 -3.64
C GLU A 62 6.07 -2.10 -3.07
N ALA A 63 4.97 -2.83 -2.82
CA ALA A 63 4.95 -4.17 -2.25
C ALA A 63 4.51 -5.22 -3.29
N ARG A 64 5.00 -5.12 -4.52
CA ARG A 64 4.60 -5.99 -5.65
C ARG A 64 5.09 -7.42 -5.54
N SER A 65 6.19 -7.66 -4.84
CA SER A 65 6.74 -9.00 -4.65
C SER A 65 5.78 -9.93 -3.92
N ARG A 66 5.81 -11.22 -4.28
CA ARG A 66 5.12 -12.29 -3.54
C ARG A 66 6.02 -12.94 -2.50
N ASP A 67 7.33 -12.68 -2.57
CA ASP A 67 8.36 -13.36 -1.78
C ASP A 67 9.05 -12.42 -0.80
N VAL A 68 9.03 -11.11 -1.08
CA VAL A 68 9.71 -10.08 -0.26
C VAL A 68 8.70 -9.22 0.46
N TRP A 69 8.90 -9.04 1.76
CA TRP A 69 8.16 -8.11 2.60
C TRP A 69 8.81 -6.74 2.60
N MET A 70 7.98 -5.70 2.49
CA MET A 70 8.40 -4.30 2.65
C MET A 70 8.02 -3.84 4.05
N TYR A 71 8.97 -3.32 4.80
CA TYR A 71 8.77 -2.87 6.18
C TYR A 71 8.73 -1.36 6.25
N PHE A 72 7.77 -0.81 7.00
CA PHE A 72 7.60 0.62 7.21
C PHE A 72 7.71 0.96 8.70
N ASP A 73 8.42 2.04 9.01
CA ASP A 73 8.58 2.56 10.36
C ASP A 73 8.06 4.00 10.40
N PHE A 74 7.05 4.26 11.23
CA PHE A 74 6.46 5.59 11.37
C PHE A 74 7.44 6.61 11.96
N ALA A 75 8.31 6.20 12.87
CA ALA A 75 9.34 7.06 13.44
C ALA A 75 10.38 7.50 12.40
N ARG A 76 10.61 6.69 11.37
CA ARG A 76 11.45 7.01 10.21
C ARG A 76 10.67 7.69 9.09
N GLY A 77 9.34 7.53 9.07
CA GLY A 77 8.47 8.02 8.01
C GLY A 77 8.76 7.39 6.64
N SER A 78 9.31 6.19 6.62
CA SER A 78 9.76 5.52 5.38
C SER A 78 9.82 4.01 5.50
N VAL A 79 9.99 3.37 4.34
CA VAL A 79 10.41 1.96 4.26
C VAL A 79 11.80 1.81 4.88
N VAL A 80 11.99 0.74 5.63
CA VAL A 80 13.25 0.37 6.29
C VAL A 80 13.71 -1.01 5.83
N THR A 81 15.02 -1.21 5.79
CA THR A 81 15.61 -2.53 5.57
C THR A 81 15.65 -3.28 6.89
N VAL A 82 15.09 -4.48 6.91
CA VAL A 82 15.00 -5.34 8.09
C VAL A 82 15.66 -6.68 7.77
N GLN A 83 16.66 -7.06 8.55
CA GLN A 83 17.34 -8.35 8.44
C GLN A 83 16.69 -9.38 9.35
N ASP A 84 16.38 -9.00 10.59
CA ASP A 84 15.64 -9.82 11.54
C ASP A 84 14.35 -9.12 11.98
N PRO A 85 13.18 -9.54 11.44
CA PRO A 85 11.90 -8.93 11.78
C PRO A 85 11.48 -9.01 13.26
N LYS A 86 12.16 -9.84 14.07
CA LYS A 86 11.84 -10.00 15.48
C LYS A 86 12.61 -9.08 16.41
N THR A 87 13.71 -8.55 15.95
CA THR A 87 14.62 -7.73 16.79
C THR A 87 14.75 -6.29 16.32
N GLU A 88 14.45 -6.03 15.05
CA GLU A 88 14.61 -4.70 14.47
C GLU A 88 13.31 -3.87 14.53
N ALA A 89 13.47 -2.55 14.50
CA ALA A 89 12.36 -1.60 14.56
C ALA A 89 11.65 -1.49 13.21
N TRP A 90 10.37 -1.76 13.21
CA TRP A 90 9.40 -1.52 12.13
C TRP A 90 7.99 -1.57 12.72
N ASP A 91 7.01 -1.03 12.02
CA ASP A 91 5.63 -0.97 12.53
C ASP A 91 4.64 -1.78 11.71
N LEU A 92 4.67 -1.59 10.39
CA LEU A 92 3.83 -2.31 9.44
C LEU A 92 4.70 -3.01 8.40
N MET A 93 4.30 -4.21 7.98
CA MET A 93 4.92 -4.86 6.83
C MET A 93 3.87 -5.21 5.78
N PHE A 94 4.31 -5.16 4.53
CA PHE A 94 3.47 -5.23 3.34
C PHE A 94 4.01 -6.27 2.36
N GLN A 95 3.11 -7.10 1.85
CA GLN A 95 3.39 -8.00 0.74
C GLN A 95 2.13 -8.11 -0.10
N ARG A 96 2.15 -7.56 -1.29
CA ARG A 96 0.94 -7.40 -2.11
C ARG A 96 -0.13 -6.65 -1.30
N TYR A 97 -1.31 -7.25 -1.14
CA TYR A 97 -2.42 -6.70 -0.35
C TYR A 97 -2.40 -7.13 1.12
N VAL A 98 -1.44 -7.92 1.52
CA VAL A 98 -1.32 -8.39 2.92
C VAL A 98 -0.59 -7.33 3.74
N ILE A 99 -1.19 -6.95 4.87
CA ILE A 99 -0.61 -6.01 5.83
C ILE A 99 -0.59 -6.69 7.19
N LYS A 100 0.56 -6.63 7.87
CA LYS A 100 0.74 -7.14 9.24
C LYS A 100 1.38 -6.10 10.12
N THR A 101 1.32 -6.32 11.42
CA THR A 101 1.93 -5.45 12.45
C THR A 101 3.16 -6.10 13.07
N ASN A 102 4.03 -5.29 13.62
CA ASN A 102 5.13 -5.77 14.47
C ASN A 102 4.59 -6.04 15.88
N GLY A 103 3.82 -7.12 16.01
CA GLY A 103 3.21 -7.53 17.28
C GLY A 103 2.44 -8.85 17.18
N GLY A 104 1.96 -9.34 18.30
CA GLY A 104 1.23 -10.61 18.41
C GLY A 104 2.03 -11.80 17.90
N GLU A 105 1.41 -12.68 17.10
CA GLU A 105 2.05 -13.88 16.58
C GLU A 105 3.14 -13.58 15.50
N THR A 106 3.13 -12.39 14.92
CA THR A 106 4.20 -11.97 14.00
C THR A 106 5.48 -11.62 14.76
N ASN A 107 5.36 -10.89 15.88
CA ASN A 107 6.45 -10.62 16.82
C ASN A 107 5.91 -10.50 18.25
N PRO A 108 6.04 -11.56 19.08
CA PRO A 108 5.49 -11.56 20.43
C PRO A 108 6.17 -10.58 21.40
N THR A 109 7.35 -10.06 21.07
CA THR A 109 8.10 -9.14 21.93
C THR A 109 7.79 -7.68 21.68
N ALA A 110 7.10 -7.36 20.58
CA ALA A 110 6.74 -6.01 20.19
C ALA A 110 5.23 -5.72 20.43
N GLN A 111 4.84 -4.43 20.41
CA GLN A 111 3.52 -3.98 20.80
C GLN A 111 2.58 -3.67 19.64
N GLY A 112 3.02 -3.89 18.40
CA GLY A 112 2.27 -3.54 17.18
C GLY A 112 0.86 -4.13 17.15
N ALA A 113 -0.13 -3.28 16.86
CA ALA A 113 -1.52 -3.68 16.79
C ALA A 113 -2.36 -2.66 16.00
N LEU A 114 -3.56 -3.04 15.60
CA LEU A 114 -4.46 -2.22 14.78
C LEU A 114 -5.87 -2.16 15.36
N LEU A 115 -6.55 -1.04 15.10
CA LEU A 115 -7.97 -0.87 15.37
C LEU A 115 -8.64 -0.16 14.20
N SER A 116 -9.75 -0.66 13.69
CA SER A 116 -10.62 0.06 12.77
C SER A 116 -11.66 0.84 13.56
N LEU A 117 -11.67 2.16 13.40
CA LEU A 117 -12.64 3.03 14.07
C LEU A 117 -14.03 3.03 13.41
N GLN A 118 -14.18 2.46 12.23
CA GLN A 118 -15.35 2.62 11.35
C GLN A 118 -15.62 4.08 10.93
N GLU A 119 -14.71 5.00 11.30
CA GLU A 119 -14.72 6.40 10.88
C GLU A 119 -14.15 6.53 9.46
N ARG A 120 -14.69 7.46 8.68
CA ARG A 120 -14.31 7.72 7.28
C ARG A 120 -13.59 9.05 7.11
N ASP A 121 -13.84 9.99 7.98
CA ASP A 121 -13.16 11.28 7.97
C ASP A 121 -11.84 11.19 8.72
N PHE A 122 -10.75 11.25 7.97
CA PHE A 122 -9.41 11.21 8.53
C PHE A 122 -9.14 12.38 9.48
N ALA A 123 -9.67 13.57 9.17
CA ALA A 123 -9.48 14.76 10.00
C ALA A 123 -10.26 14.67 11.32
N ALA A 124 -11.41 14.02 11.35
CA ALA A 124 -12.23 13.86 12.55
C ALA A 124 -11.54 12.99 13.63
N VAL A 125 -10.61 12.13 13.24
CA VAL A 125 -9.85 11.30 14.19
C VAL A 125 -8.72 12.12 14.80
N THR A 126 -8.98 12.77 15.93
CA THR A 126 -8.03 13.67 16.60
C THR A 126 -7.32 13.04 17.81
N THR A 127 -7.79 11.92 18.27
CA THR A 127 -7.23 11.23 19.46
C THR A 127 -7.48 9.71 19.40
N VAL A 128 -6.62 8.94 20.04
CA VAL A 128 -6.86 7.52 20.32
C VAL A 128 -7.83 7.40 21.48
N PRO A 129 -8.97 6.68 21.35
CA PRO A 129 -9.93 6.51 22.43
C PRO A 129 -9.32 5.85 23.69
N ASP A 130 -9.77 6.24 24.88
CA ASP A 130 -9.24 5.69 26.15
C ASP A 130 -9.45 4.18 26.29
N LYS A 131 -10.56 3.68 25.77
CA LYS A 131 -10.90 2.25 25.75
C LYS A 131 -10.69 1.62 24.38
N ALA A 132 -9.61 2.00 23.67
CA ALA A 132 -9.29 1.45 22.36
C ALA A 132 -8.83 -0.01 22.49
N GLU A 133 -9.59 -0.91 21.87
CA GLU A 133 -9.27 -2.35 21.83
C GLU A 133 -8.46 -2.65 20.55
N PHE A 134 -7.16 -2.58 20.67
CA PHE A 134 -6.25 -2.90 19.57
C PHE A 134 -6.13 -4.40 19.36
N VAL A 135 -6.16 -4.84 18.10
CA VAL A 135 -6.04 -6.23 17.69
C VAL A 135 -4.63 -6.48 17.15
N THR A 136 -3.93 -7.43 17.77
CA THR A 136 -2.62 -7.90 17.36
C THR A 136 -2.74 -8.93 16.24
N ASP A 137 -1.62 -9.27 15.60
CA ASP A 137 -1.57 -10.37 14.65
C ASP A 137 -1.83 -11.71 15.33
N VAL A 138 -2.55 -12.59 14.65
CA VAL A 138 -2.90 -13.94 15.11
C VAL A 138 -2.41 -15.00 14.14
N HIS A 139 -2.18 -16.23 14.61
CA HIS A 139 -1.78 -17.37 13.77
C HIS A 139 -2.65 -18.60 14.04
N PRO A 140 -3.84 -18.69 13.42
CA PRO A 140 -4.67 -19.90 13.56
C PRO A 140 -3.98 -21.13 12.96
N LYS A 141 -4.23 -22.29 13.56
CA LYS A 141 -3.61 -23.57 13.14
C LYS A 141 -3.88 -23.98 11.68
N ASN A 142 -4.95 -23.47 11.09
CA ASN A 142 -5.36 -23.75 9.71
C ASN A 142 -4.79 -22.77 8.68
N ARG A 143 -3.89 -21.86 9.07
CA ARG A 143 -3.24 -20.90 8.17
C ARG A 143 -1.72 -21.11 8.14
N PRO A 144 -1.08 -20.90 6.97
CA PRO A 144 0.37 -21.07 6.83
C PRO A 144 1.18 -19.94 7.49
N SER A 145 0.56 -18.81 7.80
CA SER A 145 1.24 -17.64 8.39
C SER A 145 0.30 -16.81 9.26
N SER A 146 0.88 -15.99 10.13
CA SER A 146 0.14 -14.98 10.88
C SER A 146 -0.54 -13.95 9.96
N TYR A 147 -1.55 -13.27 10.46
CA TYR A 147 -2.23 -12.16 9.80
C TYR A 147 -2.87 -11.23 10.84
N ASN A 148 -3.17 -9.99 10.44
CA ASN A 148 -3.94 -9.08 11.28
C ASN A 148 -5.43 -9.15 10.90
N PRO A 149 -6.34 -9.50 11.82
CA PRO A 149 -7.79 -9.61 11.54
C PRO A 149 -8.44 -8.31 11.06
N VAL A 150 -7.93 -7.15 11.48
CA VAL A 150 -8.40 -5.84 11.03
C VAL A 150 -7.99 -5.58 9.59
N MET A 151 -6.71 -5.84 9.27
CA MET A 151 -6.17 -5.59 7.93
C MET A 151 -6.51 -6.68 6.90
N GLU A 152 -7.00 -7.83 7.30
CA GLU A 152 -7.56 -8.79 6.35
C GLU A 152 -8.74 -8.22 5.56
N LYS A 153 -9.44 -7.22 6.11
CA LYS A 153 -10.68 -6.66 5.57
C LYS A 153 -10.57 -5.18 5.17
N TRP A 154 -9.39 -4.69 4.88
CA TRP A 154 -9.19 -3.28 4.54
C TRP A 154 -9.76 -2.88 3.16
N PHE A 155 -10.10 -3.83 2.30
CA PHE A 155 -10.62 -3.61 0.95
C PHE A 155 -11.92 -4.37 0.68
N ASN A 156 -12.63 -3.95 -0.37
CA ASN A 156 -13.65 -4.72 -1.07
C ASN A 156 -13.08 -5.21 -2.41
N TYR A 157 -13.42 -6.44 -2.80
CA TYR A 157 -13.05 -6.96 -4.12
C TYR A 157 -14.20 -6.76 -5.09
N SER A 158 -13.95 -6.03 -6.19
CA SER A 158 -14.89 -5.89 -7.30
C SER A 158 -14.68 -7.02 -8.30
N TYR A 159 -15.57 -7.99 -8.31
CA TYR A 159 -15.51 -9.14 -9.24
C TYR A 159 -15.70 -8.73 -10.71
N LEU A 160 -16.51 -7.69 -10.96
CA LEU A 160 -16.75 -7.20 -12.33
C LEU A 160 -15.53 -6.50 -12.92
N ALA A 161 -14.85 -5.69 -12.13
CA ALA A 161 -13.66 -4.96 -12.55
C ALA A 161 -12.35 -5.69 -12.24
N ASN A 162 -12.41 -6.80 -11.50
CA ASN A 162 -11.25 -7.57 -11.03
C ASN A 162 -10.22 -6.71 -10.25
N VAL A 163 -10.74 -5.82 -9.38
CA VAL A 163 -9.91 -4.87 -8.62
C VAL A 163 -10.21 -4.90 -7.12
N LEU A 164 -9.18 -4.60 -6.32
CA LEU A 164 -9.30 -4.27 -4.91
C LEU A 164 -9.67 -2.78 -4.77
N VAL A 165 -10.70 -2.49 -3.99
CA VAL A 165 -11.12 -1.11 -3.69
C VAL A 165 -10.93 -0.88 -2.19
N PRO A 166 -10.03 0.02 -1.76
CA PRO A 166 -9.87 0.33 -0.35
C PRO A 166 -11.19 0.75 0.28
N LYS A 167 -11.45 0.29 1.49
CA LYS A 167 -12.55 0.83 2.28
C LYS A 167 -12.17 2.22 2.76
N PRO A 168 -13.05 3.20 2.70
CA PRO A 168 -12.77 4.55 3.17
C PRO A 168 -12.85 4.60 4.72
N LEU A 169 -11.96 3.89 5.39
CA LEU A 169 -11.93 3.76 6.84
C LEU A 169 -10.60 4.24 7.40
N VAL A 170 -10.65 4.87 8.56
CA VAL A 170 -9.46 5.24 9.33
C VAL A 170 -9.10 4.11 10.27
N TYR A 171 -7.83 3.74 10.25
CA TYR A 171 -7.25 2.73 11.12
C TYR A 171 -6.31 3.40 12.11
N LEU A 172 -6.42 3.03 13.38
CA LEU A 172 -5.40 3.36 14.36
C LEU A 172 -4.34 2.26 14.40
N VAL A 173 -3.09 2.67 14.46
CA VAL A 173 -1.93 1.80 14.62
C VAL A 173 -1.32 2.08 15.98
N ARG A 174 -1.10 1.05 16.78
CA ARG A 174 -0.14 1.06 17.87
C ARG A 174 1.17 0.54 17.29
N THR A 175 2.23 1.31 17.41
CA THR A 175 3.56 1.00 16.87
C THR A 175 4.24 -0.12 17.65
N HIS A 176 5.36 -0.64 17.14
CA HIS A 176 6.14 -1.69 17.82
C HIS A 176 6.62 -1.28 19.21
N ASP A 177 6.83 0.01 19.46
CA ASP A 177 7.29 0.60 20.72
C ASP A 177 6.15 1.26 21.55
N GLY A 178 4.88 1.03 21.18
CA GLY A 178 3.71 1.47 21.94
C GLY A 178 3.23 2.89 21.67
N LYS A 179 3.77 3.58 20.67
CA LYS A 179 3.26 4.88 20.22
C LYS A 179 2.07 4.72 19.25
N TYR A 180 1.58 5.82 18.69
CA TYR A 180 0.34 5.77 17.90
C TYR A 180 0.47 6.47 16.55
N ALA A 181 -0.21 5.89 15.57
CA ALA A 181 -0.48 6.54 14.29
C ALA A 181 -1.94 6.35 13.90
N LYS A 182 -2.45 7.19 13.01
CA LYS A 182 -3.67 6.93 12.24
C LYS A 182 -3.33 6.81 10.76
N VAL A 183 -4.01 5.90 10.07
CA VAL A 183 -3.77 5.56 8.67
C VAL A 183 -5.08 5.48 7.90
N HIS A 184 -5.09 6.02 6.69
CA HIS A 184 -6.17 5.85 5.71
C HIS A 184 -5.57 5.32 4.41
N ILE A 185 -6.02 4.15 3.93
CA ILE A 185 -5.52 3.55 2.70
C ILE A 185 -6.25 4.17 1.51
N LEU A 186 -5.51 4.80 0.60
CA LEU A 186 -6.03 5.55 -0.53
C LEU A 186 -6.06 4.74 -1.83
N SER A 187 -5.04 3.90 -2.07
CA SER A 187 -4.91 3.12 -3.29
C SER A 187 -4.09 1.85 -3.06
N TYR A 188 -4.29 0.88 -3.95
CA TYR A 188 -3.48 -0.35 -4.02
C TYR A 188 -2.70 -0.45 -5.34
N TYR A 189 -2.94 0.46 -6.26
CA TYR A 189 -2.40 0.38 -7.62
C TYR A 189 -1.31 1.41 -7.85
N CYS A 190 -0.27 0.98 -8.59
CA CYS A 190 0.80 1.84 -9.05
C CYS A 190 0.32 2.84 -10.11
N ALA A 191 1.13 3.83 -10.46
CA ALA A 191 0.80 4.82 -11.48
C ALA A 191 0.48 4.20 -12.85
N ASN A 192 1.14 3.09 -13.19
CA ASN A 192 0.88 2.28 -14.40
C ASN A 192 -0.31 1.31 -14.27
N LYS A 193 -1.12 1.43 -13.21
CA LYS A 193 -2.26 0.57 -12.87
C LYS A 193 -1.91 -0.88 -12.50
N SER A 194 -0.65 -1.24 -12.37
CA SER A 194 -0.26 -2.56 -11.84
C SER A 194 -0.58 -2.65 -10.34
N ALA A 195 -0.85 -3.86 -9.86
CA ALA A 195 -1.22 -4.09 -8.47
C ALA A 195 0.01 -4.18 -7.55
N GLY A 196 -0.10 -3.66 -6.33
CA GLY A 196 0.90 -3.82 -5.28
C GLY A 196 1.64 -2.55 -4.87
N CYS A 197 1.19 -1.35 -5.32
CA CYS A 197 1.65 -0.07 -4.80
C CYS A 197 0.61 0.48 -3.83
N LEU A 198 0.80 0.22 -2.55
CA LEU A 198 -0.14 0.65 -1.53
C LEU A 198 0.15 2.10 -1.13
N THR A 199 -0.79 2.99 -1.43
CA THR A 199 -0.73 4.40 -1.04
C THR A 199 -1.63 4.65 0.15
N PHE A 200 -1.11 5.31 1.18
CA PHE A 200 -1.87 5.69 2.38
C PHE A 200 -1.46 7.08 2.86
N GLU A 201 -2.38 7.77 3.51
CA GLU A 201 -2.06 8.94 4.32
C GLU A 201 -1.96 8.54 5.79
N TYR A 202 -1.10 9.22 6.53
CA TYR A 202 -0.94 8.96 7.95
C TYR A 202 -0.59 10.21 8.76
N VAL A 203 -0.92 10.13 10.06
CA VAL A 203 -0.38 10.99 11.10
C VAL A 203 0.26 10.10 12.15
N TYR A 204 1.46 10.45 12.60
CA TYR A 204 2.19 9.73 13.63
C TYR A 204 2.46 10.59 14.84
N GLN A 205 2.22 10.06 16.04
CA GLN A 205 2.50 10.70 17.31
C GLN A 205 3.73 10.09 17.98
N GLY A 206 4.86 10.76 17.79
CA GLY A 206 6.17 10.28 18.23
C GLY A 206 6.48 10.48 19.72
N ASP A 207 5.67 11.25 20.47
CA ASP A 207 5.87 11.47 21.91
C ASP A 207 5.15 10.44 22.79
N GLY A 208 4.41 9.50 22.19
CA GLY A 208 3.65 8.46 22.89
C GLY A 208 2.32 8.94 23.46
N SER A 209 1.95 10.22 23.31
CA SER A 209 0.62 10.68 23.67
C SER A 209 -0.44 10.14 22.71
N ARG A 210 -1.71 10.18 23.14
CA ARG A 210 -2.83 9.71 22.30
C ARG A 210 -3.35 10.75 21.29
N ARG A 211 -2.77 11.96 21.25
CA ARG A 211 -3.24 13.02 20.40
C ARG A 211 -2.76 12.85 18.96
N LEU A 212 -3.69 12.86 17.99
CA LEU A 212 -3.46 12.65 16.57
C LEU A 212 -3.83 13.86 15.71
N ALA A 213 -3.98 15.04 16.32
CA ALA A 213 -4.15 16.32 15.65
C ALA A 213 -3.29 17.38 16.32
N ALA A 214 -2.86 18.37 15.56
CA ALA A 214 -2.23 19.57 16.14
C ALA A 214 -3.20 20.22 17.13
N PRO A 215 -2.71 20.87 18.22
CA PRO A 215 -3.56 21.71 19.03
C PRO A 215 -4.23 22.73 18.10
N SER A 216 -5.57 22.84 18.18
CA SER A 216 -6.25 23.99 17.57
C SER A 216 -5.59 25.24 18.16
N ALA A 217 -5.18 26.18 17.32
CA ALA A 217 -4.80 27.51 17.78
C ALA A 217 -6.05 28.09 18.46
N SER A 218 -6.16 27.86 19.78
CA SER A 218 -7.14 28.57 20.60
C SER A 218 -6.76 30.01 20.52
N GLY A 219 -7.63 30.83 19.96
CA GLY A 219 -7.42 32.26 19.72
C GLY A 219 -6.82 32.96 20.93
N ALA A 220 -5.73 33.67 20.66
CA ALA A 220 -5.21 34.66 21.55
C ALA A 220 -6.08 35.92 21.46
#